data_82b7ca76812a996712c399385ecdb7fe
#
_entry.id   82b7ca76812a996712c399385ecdb7fe
#
_cell.length_a   1.000
_cell.length_b   1.000
_cell.length_c   1.000
_cell.angle_alpha   90.00
_cell.angle_beta   90.00
_cell.angle_gamma   90.00
#
_symmetry.space_group_name_H-M   'P 1'
#
loop_
_entity.id
_entity.type
_entity.pdbx_description
1 polymer ?
#
loop_
_entity_poly.entity_id
_entity_poly.type
_entity_poly.pdbx_seq_one_letter_code
_entity_poly.pdbx_strand_id
1 'polypeptide(L)'
;MALNLRQKQTSCIIRMLNLNHQPNPGGATTGAGSATEEVYKILVLDRFCRDILSPLIHVKDLRKHGITLYFVIDKERQTVPDVPAIYFVQPTTVNIGRIVADTARGLYESFHLNFSSSLPRPLLEELAAGVLKADAVGRISKVYDQYLEFVTLEENLFSLAQRDIYVQLNDPSAGDREIEGILEKIAGGLFCVLVTLGVVPVIRCASGGPAQMVAAALDTRLREHLVTKNNLFSESGTLVSSFQRPILCLFDRNFELAVGLQHDWSYRSLVHDVFDMKLNRVSVQGDKSPVKSYELDDSDPFWVSNCWSPFEKIALEIDAQLNKYKQDVEEVNRRTGGQKGAEFDGTDLIGNTKHLMNAVNSLPELTERKKLIDKHTNLATVLLGEIKNRALDSFCSLESEMSSKGSVDKNQLISQLKDKGTKEDKLRLAITYLLSVETTPQSELESIEAALRESDVDTCAFQYVKKIKSLNLSMNSSAASASKSNIVDWAEKLYGQSLSAVTAGMKNLLSGARQLALTRIVEALMEGKPNPEVDSYLLYDPRAPKSGTGAQLKGPFKEGIVFMIGGGNYIEYRSLMELAHRSQPTKHIMYGTTEILNGVDFVRQLQVLGQKMGLGSSSINPSQ
;
A
#
# COMPACT_ATOMS: atom_id res chain seq x y z
N MET A 1 10.39 -18.76 -10.71
CA MET A 1 10.84 -17.38 -10.47
C MET A 1 9.89 -16.79 -9.42
N ALA A 2 10.42 -16.23 -8.35
CA ALA A 2 9.61 -15.55 -7.36
C ALA A 2 8.92 -14.32 -7.98
N LEU A 3 7.69 -14.03 -7.55
CA LEU A 3 6.94 -12.85 -7.95
C LEU A 3 7.66 -11.60 -7.43
N ASN A 4 8.39 -10.87 -8.27
CA ASN A 4 9.03 -9.61 -7.89
C ASN A 4 8.42 -8.45 -8.68
N LEU A 5 7.33 -7.90 -8.13
CA LEU A 5 6.56 -6.82 -8.75
C LEU A 5 7.39 -5.53 -8.85
N ARG A 6 8.12 -5.18 -7.78
CA ARG A 6 8.95 -3.98 -7.71
C ARG A 6 10.02 -3.97 -8.81
N GLN A 7 10.76 -5.06 -8.95
CA GLN A 7 11.79 -5.17 -9.98
C GLN A 7 11.18 -5.10 -11.39
N LYS A 8 10.05 -5.77 -11.63
CA LYS A 8 9.39 -5.75 -12.95
C LYS A 8 8.84 -4.37 -13.28
N GLN A 9 8.18 -3.70 -12.33
CA GLN A 9 7.69 -2.34 -12.52
C GLN A 9 8.84 -1.38 -12.79
N THR A 10 9.93 -1.45 -12.02
CA THR A 10 11.14 -0.64 -12.24
C THR A 10 11.73 -0.88 -13.63
N SER A 11 11.81 -2.15 -14.07
CA SER A 11 12.32 -2.49 -15.41
C SER A 11 11.44 -1.92 -16.53
N CYS A 12 10.11 -1.96 -16.38
CA CYS A 12 9.17 -1.34 -17.33
C CYS A 12 9.36 0.19 -17.39
N ILE A 13 9.53 0.83 -16.25
CA ILE A 13 9.77 2.28 -16.17
C ILE A 13 11.11 2.63 -16.82
N ILE A 14 12.20 1.92 -16.53
CA ILE A 14 13.50 2.16 -17.14
C ILE A 14 13.44 1.99 -18.67
N ARG A 15 12.73 0.96 -19.16
CA ARG A 15 12.50 0.78 -20.60
C ARG A 15 11.74 1.98 -21.20
N MET A 16 10.70 2.46 -20.53
CA MET A 16 9.94 3.66 -20.94
C MET A 16 10.84 4.91 -20.98
N LEU A 17 11.68 5.14 -19.96
CA LEU A 17 12.62 6.26 -19.93
C LEU A 17 13.69 6.18 -21.03
N ASN A 18 13.96 4.98 -21.54
CA ASN A 18 14.82 4.75 -22.70
C ASN A 18 14.02 4.65 -24.02
N LEU A 19 12.87 5.35 -24.12
CA LEU A 19 12.00 5.44 -25.30
C LEU A 19 11.48 4.07 -25.78
N ASN A 20 11.35 3.10 -24.88
CA ASN A 20 10.93 1.73 -25.17
C ASN A 20 11.83 0.99 -26.20
N HIS A 21 13.08 1.41 -26.36
CA HIS A 21 14.06 0.65 -27.15
C HIS A 21 14.38 -0.67 -26.44
N GLN A 22 14.25 -1.79 -27.14
CA GLN A 22 14.73 -3.07 -26.64
C GLN A 22 16.26 -3.08 -26.70
N PRO A 23 16.97 -3.50 -25.63
CA PRO A 23 18.38 -3.79 -25.75
C PRO A 23 18.52 -4.94 -26.75
N ASN A 24 19.28 -4.72 -27.82
CA ASN A 24 19.56 -5.76 -28.82
C ASN A 24 20.20 -6.98 -28.12
N PRO A 25 19.59 -8.16 -28.11
CA PRO A 25 20.16 -9.34 -27.45
C PRO A 25 21.34 -9.96 -28.20
N GLY A 26 21.86 -9.31 -29.27
CA GLY A 26 22.89 -9.84 -30.13
C GLY A 26 24.04 -8.89 -30.45
N GLY A 27 24.14 -7.73 -29.80
CA GLY A 27 25.26 -6.81 -29.99
C GLY A 27 26.50 -7.26 -29.25
N ALA A 28 27.30 -8.15 -29.87
CA ALA A 28 28.67 -8.36 -29.50
C ALA A 28 29.39 -6.99 -29.43
N THR A 29 30.08 -6.75 -28.35
CA THR A 29 31.02 -5.65 -28.16
C THR A 29 32.09 -5.70 -29.27
N THR A 30 31.81 -5.05 -30.38
CA THR A 30 32.84 -4.79 -31.39
C THR A 30 33.05 -3.30 -31.50
N GLY A 31 34.18 -2.84 -31.01
CA GLY A 31 34.79 -1.60 -31.43
C GLY A 31 34.53 -0.41 -30.48
N ALA A 32 35.57 -0.03 -29.77
CA ALA A 32 35.75 1.29 -29.19
C ALA A 32 35.50 2.34 -30.27
N GLY A 33 34.51 3.28 -30.01
CA GLY A 33 34.45 4.50 -30.82
C GLY A 33 33.09 4.96 -31.32
N SER A 34 31.97 4.62 -30.65
CA SER A 34 30.73 5.36 -30.82
C SER A 34 30.28 5.81 -29.44
N ALA A 35 30.60 7.05 -29.08
CA ALA A 35 29.91 7.74 -28.01
C ALA A 35 28.42 7.74 -28.41
N THR A 36 27.62 6.92 -27.74
CA THR A 36 26.15 7.09 -27.80
C THR A 36 25.89 8.50 -27.32
N GLU A 37 25.51 9.39 -28.23
CA GLU A 37 25.06 10.74 -27.86
C GLU A 37 24.03 10.57 -26.77
N GLU A 38 24.31 11.15 -25.59
CA GLU A 38 23.37 11.17 -24.49
C GLU A 38 22.16 12.00 -24.95
N VAL A 39 21.11 11.33 -25.38
CA VAL A 39 19.87 11.99 -25.81
C VAL A 39 19.20 12.53 -24.55
N TYR A 40 19.26 13.85 -24.39
CA TYR A 40 18.52 14.54 -23.33
C TYR A 40 17.03 14.46 -23.58
N LYS A 41 16.27 14.23 -22.53
CA LYS A 41 14.82 14.03 -22.59
C LYS A 41 14.11 14.78 -21.48
N ILE A 42 12.89 15.17 -21.74
CA ILE A 42 11.98 15.76 -20.76
C ILE A 42 10.97 14.70 -20.33
N LEU A 43 10.68 14.64 -19.04
CA LEU A 43 9.65 13.75 -18.50
C LEU A 43 8.45 14.58 -18.04
N VAL A 44 7.26 14.29 -18.57
CA VAL A 44 5.99 14.93 -18.20
C VAL A 44 5.10 13.91 -17.52
N LEU A 45 4.70 14.23 -16.30
CA LEU A 45 3.95 13.33 -15.42
C LEU A 45 2.63 13.97 -14.99
N ASP A 46 1.57 13.19 -14.81
CA ASP A 46 0.50 13.58 -13.91
C ASP A 46 0.84 13.25 -12.45
N ARG A 47 -0.02 13.64 -11.52
CA ARG A 47 0.21 13.44 -10.08
C ARG A 47 0.28 11.98 -9.71
N PHE A 48 -0.59 11.16 -10.27
CA PHE A 48 -0.65 9.74 -9.99
C PHE A 48 0.61 9.00 -10.50
N CYS A 49 1.02 9.27 -11.74
CA CYS A 49 2.22 8.67 -12.33
C CYS A 49 3.51 9.13 -11.63
N ARG A 50 3.54 10.36 -11.11
CA ARG A 50 4.62 10.82 -10.22
C ARG A 50 4.68 9.98 -8.94
N ASP A 51 3.52 9.66 -8.35
CA ASP A 51 3.45 8.87 -7.12
C ASP A 51 3.83 7.39 -7.38
N ILE A 52 3.62 6.86 -8.60
CA ILE A 52 4.17 5.55 -9.04
C ILE A 52 5.69 5.57 -9.06
N LEU A 53 6.29 6.64 -9.62
CA LEU A 53 7.75 6.74 -9.78
C LEU A 53 8.47 6.97 -8.45
N SER A 54 7.85 7.74 -7.55
CA SER A 54 8.48 8.25 -6.32
C SER A 54 9.16 7.18 -5.44
N PRO A 55 8.56 6.01 -5.15
CA PRO A 55 9.21 4.97 -4.33
C PRO A 55 10.17 4.07 -5.12
N LEU A 56 10.25 4.19 -6.44
CA LEU A 56 11.00 3.28 -7.31
C LEU A 56 12.29 3.87 -7.86
N ILE A 57 12.30 5.16 -8.17
CA ILE A 57 13.42 5.81 -8.88
C ILE A 57 13.74 7.15 -8.22
N HIS A 58 14.98 7.29 -7.75
CA HIS A 58 15.47 8.57 -7.25
C HIS A 58 15.79 9.55 -8.39
N VAL A 59 15.76 10.83 -8.10
CA VAL A 59 16.09 11.88 -9.08
C VAL A 59 17.48 11.69 -9.72
N LYS A 60 18.44 11.16 -8.96
CA LYS A 60 19.78 10.82 -9.46
C LYS A 60 19.74 9.78 -10.58
N ASP A 61 18.83 8.81 -10.48
CA ASP A 61 18.72 7.73 -11.45
C ASP A 61 17.99 8.19 -12.71
N LEU A 62 17.05 9.13 -12.60
CA LEU A 62 16.44 9.78 -13.78
C LEU A 62 17.50 10.41 -14.69
N ARG A 63 18.50 11.06 -14.09
CA ARG A 63 19.63 11.69 -14.85
C ARG A 63 20.47 10.64 -15.60
N LYS A 64 20.68 9.44 -15.02
CA LYS A 64 21.39 8.33 -15.70
C LYS A 64 20.67 7.88 -16.98
N HIS A 65 19.37 8.12 -17.09
CA HIS A 65 18.57 7.82 -18.27
C HIS A 65 18.34 9.03 -19.19
N GLY A 66 19.13 10.08 -19.04
CA GLY A 66 19.06 11.28 -19.87
C GLY A 66 17.89 12.21 -19.54
N ILE A 67 17.17 12.00 -18.45
CA ILE A 67 16.10 12.92 -18.01
C ILE A 67 16.74 14.12 -17.33
N THR A 68 16.73 15.25 -18.00
CA THR A 68 17.30 16.52 -17.49
C THR A 68 16.29 17.35 -16.75
N LEU A 69 15.04 17.35 -17.23
CA LEU A 69 13.92 18.09 -16.65
C LEU A 69 12.71 17.16 -16.49
N TYR A 70 11.95 17.38 -15.41
CA TYR A 70 10.65 16.75 -15.25
C TYR A 70 9.59 17.79 -14.85
N PHE A 71 8.38 17.62 -15.38
CA PHE A 71 7.28 18.54 -15.19
C PHE A 71 6.01 17.80 -14.81
N VAL A 72 5.12 18.50 -14.11
CA VAL A 72 3.75 18.03 -13.89
C VAL A 72 2.85 18.60 -15.00
N ILE A 73 2.02 17.73 -15.60
CA ILE A 73 1.22 18.06 -16.79
C ILE A 73 0.21 19.21 -16.55
N ASP A 74 -0.22 19.44 -15.31
CA ASP A 74 -1.19 20.46 -14.93
C ASP A 74 -0.58 21.87 -14.73
N LYS A 75 0.74 22.02 -14.85
CA LYS A 75 1.43 23.31 -14.72
C LYS A 75 1.85 23.86 -16.08
N GLU A 76 1.91 25.17 -16.19
CA GLU A 76 2.52 25.82 -17.36
C GLU A 76 3.98 25.43 -17.51
N ARG A 77 4.39 25.22 -18.75
CA ARG A 77 5.74 24.75 -19.10
C ARG A 77 6.33 25.61 -20.21
N GLN A 78 7.62 25.81 -20.11
CA GLN A 78 8.38 26.48 -21.15
C GLN A 78 8.57 25.57 -22.36
N THR A 79 8.63 26.18 -23.55
CA THR A 79 8.91 25.49 -24.81
C THR A 79 10.37 25.10 -24.88
N VAL A 80 10.66 23.83 -25.21
CA VAL A 80 12.00 23.28 -25.43
C VAL A 80 11.96 22.49 -26.74
N PRO A 81 12.00 23.14 -27.91
CA PRO A 81 11.63 22.56 -29.19
C PRO A 81 12.60 21.51 -29.71
N ASP A 82 13.83 21.47 -29.20
CA ASP A 82 14.91 20.61 -29.71
C ASP A 82 15.11 19.35 -28.84
N VAL A 83 14.16 19.03 -27.93
CA VAL A 83 14.30 17.90 -27.00
C VAL A 83 13.02 17.05 -27.02
N PRO A 84 13.14 15.71 -27.15
CA PRO A 84 11.98 14.82 -27.08
C PRO A 84 11.40 14.76 -25.67
N ALA A 85 10.08 14.62 -25.58
CA ALA A 85 9.37 14.50 -24.31
C ALA A 85 8.70 13.14 -24.15
N ILE A 86 8.90 12.55 -22.97
CA ILE A 86 8.22 11.33 -22.51
C ILE A 86 7.06 11.75 -21.63
N TYR A 87 5.85 11.47 -22.04
CA TYR A 87 4.65 11.61 -21.23
C TYR A 87 4.35 10.29 -20.54
N PHE A 88 4.23 10.30 -19.22
CA PHE A 88 3.71 9.17 -18.46
C PHE A 88 2.54 9.65 -17.62
N VAL A 89 1.32 9.33 -18.07
CA VAL A 89 0.08 9.90 -17.54
C VAL A 89 -1.06 8.88 -17.55
N GLN A 90 -2.08 9.10 -16.73
CA GLN A 90 -3.31 8.32 -16.78
C GLN A 90 -4.11 8.64 -18.05
N PRO A 91 -4.82 7.65 -18.63
CA PRO A 91 -5.69 7.84 -19.80
C PRO A 91 -7.00 8.54 -19.38
N THR A 92 -6.96 9.85 -19.21
CA THR A 92 -8.10 10.68 -18.84
C THR A 92 -8.35 11.76 -19.89
N THR A 93 -9.61 12.18 -20.07
CA THR A 93 -10.00 13.27 -20.99
C THR A 93 -9.19 14.55 -20.69
N VAL A 94 -8.96 14.86 -19.42
CA VAL A 94 -8.16 16.04 -19.01
C VAL A 94 -6.72 15.94 -19.51
N ASN A 95 -6.07 14.78 -19.33
CA ASN A 95 -4.70 14.58 -19.79
C ASN A 95 -4.61 14.56 -21.32
N ILE A 96 -5.57 13.94 -22.00
CA ILE A 96 -5.67 13.97 -23.48
C ILE A 96 -5.78 15.40 -23.99
N GLY A 97 -6.69 16.22 -23.44
CA GLY A 97 -6.83 17.62 -23.82
C GLY A 97 -5.54 18.44 -23.63
N ARG A 98 -4.80 18.18 -22.56
CA ARG A 98 -3.49 18.83 -22.32
C ARG A 98 -2.42 18.38 -23.30
N ILE A 99 -2.34 17.08 -23.62
CA ILE A 99 -1.41 16.55 -24.62
C ILE A 99 -1.68 17.21 -25.98
N VAL A 100 -2.96 17.29 -26.40
CA VAL A 100 -3.36 17.97 -27.64
C VAL A 100 -2.93 19.44 -27.63
N ALA A 101 -3.15 20.16 -26.55
CA ALA A 101 -2.71 21.56 -26.42
C ALA A 101 -1.18 21.72 -26.49
N ASP A 102 -0.43 20.83 -25.87
CA ASP A 102 1.03 20.84 -25.89
C ASP A 102 1.61 20.53 -27.27
N THR A 103 1.02 19.58 -27.99
CA THR A 103 1.40 19.24 -29.37
C THR A 103 1.08 20.37 -30.34
N ALA A 104 -0.09 21.02 -30.20
CA ALA A 104 -0.49 22.17 -31.00
C ALA A 104 0.48 23.36 -30.82
N ARG A 105 0.94 23.60 -29.58
CA ARG A 105 1.92 24.66 -29.25
C ARG A 105 3.35 24.29 -29.67
N GLY A 106 3.62 23.02 -30.00
CA GLY A 106 4.96 22.56 -30.35
C GLY A 106 5.96 22.71 -29.22
N LEU A 107 5.58 22.35 -28.00
CA LEU A 107 6.44 22.53 -26.82
C LEU A 107 7.73 21.75 -26.90
N TYR A 108 7.77 20.62 -27.60
CA TYR A 108 8.89 19.68 -27.68
C TYR A 108 9.12 19.22 -29.12
N GLU A 109 10.30 18.65 -29.39
CA GLU A 109 10.65 18.08 -30.68
C GLU A 109 9.69 16.95 -31.10
N SER A 110 9.53 15.98 -30.20
CA SER A 110 8.67 14.82 -30.40
C SER A 110 8.03 14.39 -29.09
N PHE A 111 6.87 13.73 -29.19
CA PHE A 111 6.05 13.29 -28.07
C PHE A 111 5.99 11.77 -28.02
N HIS A 112 6.51 11.17 -26.95
CA HIS A 112 6.43 9.76 -26.66
C HIS A 112 5.39 9.55 -25.56
N LEU A 113 4.18 9.14 -25.94
CA LEU A 113 3.05 9.03 -25.03
C LEU A 113 3.01 7.64 -24.39
N ASN A 114 3.03 7.59 -23.08
CA ASN A 114 2.92 6.36 -22.29
C ASN A 114 1.76 6.54 -21.32
N PHE A 115 0.75 5.70 -21.45
CA PHE A 115 -0.40 5.70 -20.57
C PHE A 115 -0.23 4.66 -19.45
N SER A 116 -0.61 5.01 -18.22
CA SER A 116 -0.47 4.13 -17.06
C SER A 116 -1.26 2.82 -17.16
N SER A 117 -2.40 2.86 -17.85
CA SER A 117 -3.22 1.70 -18.19
C SER A 117 -3.60 1.71 -19.67
N SER A 118 -4.45 0.78 -20.10
CA SER A 118 -4.93 0.75 -21.49
C SER A 118 -5.69 2.02 -21.83
N LEU A 119 -5.34 2.62 -22.97
CA LEU A 119 -6.03 3.80 -23.51
C LEU A 119 -7.37 3.37 -24.14
N PRO A 120 -8.52 3.76 -23.57
CA PRO A 120 -9.82 3.44 -24.14
C PRO A 120 -10.00 4.01 -25.55
N ARG A 121 -10.66 3.26 -26.42
CA ARG A 121 -10.87 3.66 -27.82
C ARG A 121 -11.46 5.08 -27.98
N PRO A 122 -12.48 5.51 -27.20
CA PRO A 122 -13.00 6.88 -27.32
C PRO A 122 -11.94 7.95 -27.04
N LEU A 123 -11.06 7.73 -26.04
CA LEU A 123 -9.98 8.67 -25.73
C LEU A 123 -8.87 8.65 -26.77
N LEU A 124 -8.60 7.49 -27.39
CA LEU A 124 -7.66 7.40 -28.51
C LEU A 124 -8.19 8.19 -29.72
N GLU A 125 -9.49 8.06 -30.02
CA GLU A 125 -10.16 8.80 -31.09
C GLU A 125 -10.16 10.32 -30.81
N GLU A 126 -10.41 10.73 -29.57
CA GLU A 126 -10.32 12.13 -29.13
C GLU A 126 -8.88 12.70 -29.29
N LEU A 127 -7.87 11.94 -28.87
CA LEU A 127 -6.46 12.30 -29.05
C LEU A 127 -6.12 12.46 -30.54
N ALA A 128 -6.48 11.47 -31.35
CA ALA A 128 -6.19 11.48 -32.80
C ALA A 128 -6.87 12.66 -33.51
N ALA A 129 -8.15 12.89 -33.24
CA ALA A 129 -8.90 14.02 -33.82
C ALA A 129 -8.33 15.39 -33.39
N GLY A 130 -7.96 15.53 -32.11
CA GLY A 130 -7.37 16.76 -31.58
C GLY A 130 -6.02 17.08 -32.20
N VAL A 131 -5.13 16.09 -32.31
CA VAL A 131 -3.80 16.25 -32.89
C VAL A 131 -3.88 16.47 -34.41
N LEU A 132 -4.80 15.82 -35.11
CA LEU A 132 -5.07 16.04 -36.53
C LEU A 132 -5.55 17.49 -36.79
N LYS A 133 -6.50 17.97 -35.98
CA LYS A 133 -7.02 19.34 -36.07
C LYS A 133 -5.93 20.39 -35.84
N ALA A 134 -4.96 20.08 -35.00
CA ALA A 134 -3.83 20.94 -34.70
C ALA A 134 -2.67 20.84 -35.73
N ASP A 135 -2.81 20.04 -36.77
CA ASP A 135 -1.74 19.72 -37.76
C ASP A 135 -0.42 19.29 -37.10
N ALA A 136 -0.52 18.50 -36.02
CA ALA A 136 0.61 18.11 -35.19
C ALA A 136 0.89 16.59 -35.18
N VAL A 137 0.30 15.83 -36.11
CA VAL A 137 0.42 14.36 -36.17
C VAL A 137 1.88 13.92 -36.27
N GLY A 138 2.69 14.61 -37.07
CA GLY A 138 4.11 14.30 -37.24
C GLY A 138 4.96 14.45 -35.99
N ARG A 139 4.44 15.10 -34.94
CA ARG A 139 5.14 15.25 -33.66
C ARG A 139 4.89 14.08 -32.70
N ILE A 140 3.83 13.29 -32.89
CA ILE A 140 3.56 12.10 -32.08
C ILE A 140 4.46 10.97 -32.58
N SER A 141 5.47 10.61 -31.82
CA SER A 141 6.42 9.55 -32.18
C SER A 141 5.85 8.16 -31.88
N LYS A 142 5.35 7.94 -30.68
CA LYS A 142 4.85 6.64 -30.20
C LYS A 142 3.74 6.81 -29.17
N VAL A 143 2.85 5.81 -29.11
CA VAL A 143 1.81 5.70 -28.09
C VAL A 143 1.85 4.29 -27.51
N TYR A 144 1.94 4.17 -26.19
CA TYR A 144 2.04 2.90 -25.48
C TYR A 144 1.09 2.82 -24.30
N ASP A 145 0.52 1.64 -24.10
CA ASP A 145 -0.17 1.21 -22.88
C ASP A 145 0.85 0.51 -21.97
N GLN A 146 1.16 1.06 -20.79
CA GLN A 146 2.22 0.55 -19.93
C GLN A 146 1.74 -0.46 -18.89
N TYR A 147 0.45 -0.48 -18.54
CA TYR A 147 -0.15 -1.34 -17.50
C TYR A 147 0.57 -1.21 -16.14
N LEU A 148 0.85 0.04 -15.73
CA LEU A 148 1.57 0.39 -14.48
C LEU A 148 0.68 1.15 -13.50
N GLU A 149 -0.64 1.00 -13.53
CA GLU A 149 -1.59 1.76 -12.70
C GLU A 149 -1.69 1.23 -11.26
N PHE A 150 -0.53 1.19 -10.60
CA PHE A 150 -0.36 0.82 -9.19
C PHE A 150 0.98 1.36 -8.66
N VAL A 151 1.12 1.44 -7.33
CA VAL A 151 2.32 1.91 -6.63
C VAL A 151 2.92 0.74 -5.86
N THR A 152 4.15 0.36 -6.14
CA THR A 152 4.89 -0.64 -5.36
C THR A 152 5.72 0.06 -4.29
N LEU A 153 5.39 -0.17 -3.03
CA LEU A 153 6.05 0.43 -1.88
C LEU A 153 7.27 -0.38 -1.43
N GLU A 154 7.14 -1.70 -1.44
CA GLU A 154 8.21 -2.65 -1.11
C GLU A 154 8.21 -3.84 -2.07
N GLU A 155 9.14 -4.77 -1.90
CA GLU A 155 9.22 -5.95 -2.76
C GLU A 155 7.91 -6.74 -2.78
N ASN A 156 7.26 -6.87 -1.62
CA ASN A 156 6.04 -7.65 -1.42
C ASN A 156 4.84 -6.79 -1.01
N LEU A 157 4.89 -5.47 -1.21
CA LEU A 157 3.81 -4.55 -0.85
C LEU A 157 3.49 -3.59 -1.98
N PHE A 158 2.21 -3.54 -2.39
CA PHE A 158 1.72 -2.57 -3.37
C PHE A 158 0.36 -1.98 -3.00
N SER A 159 0.06 -0.84 -3.57
CA SER A 159 -1.23 -0.16 -3.45
C SER A 159 -1.74 0.28 -4.82
N LEU A 160 -3.06 0.23 -5.04
CA LEU A 160 -3.66 0.86 -6.21
C LEU A 160 -3.78 2.38 -6.06
N ALA A 161 -3.46 2.92 -4.88
CA ALA A 161 -3.59 4.34 -4.53
C ALA A 161 -4.98 4.92 -4.84
N GLN A 162 -6.01 4.08 -4.71
CA GLN A 162 -7.43 4.46 -4.84
C GLN A 162 -7.97 4.77 -3.45
N ARG A 163 -8.27 6.04 -3.20
CA ARG A 163 -8.64 6.55 -1.88
C ARG A 163 -10.13 6.39 -1.60
N ASP A 164 -10.43 6.28 -0.28
CA ASP A 164 -11.80 6.28 0.26
C ASP A 164 -12.70 5.18 -0.31
N ILE A 165 -12.11 4.08 -0.80
CA ILE A 165 -12.86 2.97 -1.40
C ILE A 165 -13.83 2.36 -0.40
N TYR A 166 -13.45 2.27 0.88
CA TYR A 166 -14.36 1.77 1.92
C TYR A 166 -15.61 2.64 2.05
N VAL A 167 -15.43 3.97 2.05
CA VAL A 167 -16.56 4.92 2.08
C VAL A 167 -17.43 4.77 0.84
N GLN A 168 -16.80 4.77 -0.35
CA GLN A 168 -17.52 4.73 -1.62
C GLN A 168 -18.36 3.45 -1.78
N LEU A 169 -17.82 2.29 -1.35
CA LEU A 169 -18.52 1.00 -1.43
C LEU A 169 -19.60 0.82 -0.35
N ASN A 170 -19.54 1.58 0.76
CA ASN A 170 -20.48 1.48 1.87
C ASN A 170 -21.38 2.72 2.00
N ASP A 171 -21.36 3.60 1.02
CA ASP A 171 -22.21 4.79 0.98
C ASP A 171 -23.68 4.39 0.72
N PRO A 172 -24.62 4.64 1.64
CA PRO A 172 -26.01 4.27 1.43
C PRO A 172 -26.69 5.03 0.29
N SER A 173 -26.09 6.12 -0.20
CA SER A 173 -26.59 6.92 -1.32
C SER A 173 -25.99 6.53 -2.67
N ALA A 174 -24.95 5.67 -2.71
CA ALA A 174 -24.30 5.26 -3.94
C ALA A 174 -25.23 4.42 -4.82
N GLY A 175 -25.31 4.78 -6.11
CA GLY A 175 -26.07 4.02 -7.10
C GLY A 175 -25.29 2.81 -7.65
N ASP A 176 -26.01 1.80 -8.16
CA ASP A 176 -25.41 0.56 -8.68
C ASP A 176 -24.32 0.83 -9.72
N ARG A 177 -24.54 1.79 -10.64
CA ARG A 177 -23.55 2.17 -11.66
C ARG A 177 -22.28 2.78 -11.11
N GLU A 178 -22.39 3.52 -10.01
CA GLU A 178 -21.24 4.11 -9.34
C GLU A 178 -20.40 3.01 -8.70
N ILE A 179 -21.05 2.10 -7.99
CA ILE A 179 -20.41 0.93 -7.39
C ILE A 179 -19.73 0.05 -8.46
N GLU A 180 -20.44 -0.26 -9.55
CA GLU A 180 -19.85 -1.00 -10.68
C GLU A 180 -18.61 -0.30 -11.24
N GLY A 181 -18.65 1.03 -11.41
CA GLY A 181 -17.50 1.81 -11.87
C GLY A 181 -16.29 1.73 -10.92
N ILE A 182 -16.53 1.73 -9.62
CA ILE A 182 -15.49 1.58 -8.61
C ILE A 182 -14.86 0.18 -8.68
N LEU A 183 -15.69 -0.86 -8.76
CA LEU A 183 -15.25 -2.25 -8.82
C LEU A 183 -14.47 -2.54 -10.12
N GLU A 184 -14.91 -2.00 -11.25
CA GLU A 184 -14.19 -2.08 -12.53
C GLU A 184 -12.83 -1.38 -12.49
N LYS A 185 -12.74 -0.26 -11.80
CA LYS A 185 -11.47 0.45 -11.60
C LYS A 185 -10.50 -0.37 -10.74
N ILE A 186 -10.98 -1.02 -9.68
CA ILE A 186 -10.16 -1.93 -8.85
C ILE A 186 -9.68 -3.12 -9.68
N ALA A 187 -10.60 -3.77 -10.44
CA ALA A 187 -10.25 -4.88 -11.32
C ALA A 187 -9.23 -4.46 -12.39
N GLY A 188 -9.35 -3.23 -12.92
CA GLY A 188 -8.39 -2.65 -13.87
C GLY A 188 -6.99 -2.47 -13.28
N GLY A 189 -6.88 -1.96 -12.06
CA GLY A 189 -5.60 -1.85 -11.36
C GLY A 189 -4.96 -3.20 -11.06
N LEU A 190 -5.75 -4.17 -10.58
CA LEU A 190 -5.28 -5.56 -10.39
C LEU A 190 -4.84 -6.21 -11.69
N PHE A 191 -5.56 -5.96 -12.79
CA PHE A 191 -5.17 -6.43 -14.12
C PHE A 191 -3.79 -5.88 -14.51
N CYS A 192 -3.52 -4.59 -14.27
CA CYS A 192 -2.19 -4.00 -14.52
C CYS A 192 -1.09 -4.70 -13.71
N VAL A 193 -1.34 -5.02 -12.44
CA VAL A 193 -0.41 -5.79 -11.59
C VAL A 193 -0.12 -7.15 -12.22
N LEU A 194 -1.14 -7.89 -12.64
CA LEU A 194 -1.00 -9.23 -13.23
C LEU A 194 -0.29 -9.21 -14.58
N VAL A 195 -0.56 -8.20 -15.42
CA VAL A 195 0.15 -7.99 -16.70
C VAL A 195 1.63 -7.70 -16.44
N THR A 196 1.95 -6.81 -15.50
CA THR A 196 3.36 -6.51 -15.12
C THR A 196 4.06 -7.75 -14.58
N LEU A 197 3.39 -8.57 -13.77
CA LEU A 197 3.92 -9.84 -13.29
C LEU A 197 4.03 -10.90 -14.40
N GLY A 198 3.25 -10.78 -15.48
CA GLY A 198 3.17 -11.78 -16.54
C GLY A 198 2.52 -13.09 -16.08
N VAL A 199 1.57 -13.05 -15.13
CA VAL A 199 0.95 -14.23 -14.54
C VAL A 199 -0.57 -14.19 -14.61
N VAL A 200 -1.18 -15.37 -14.76
CA VAL A 200 -2.64 -15.57 -14.69
C VAL A 200 -2.93 -16.45 -13.48
N PRO A 201 -3.37 -15.87 -12.35
CA PRO A 201 -3.57 -16.61 -11.10
C PRO A 201 -4.85 -17.46 -11.13
N VAL A 202 -4.97 -18.33 -10.13
CA VAL A 202 -6.25 -18.85 -9.66
C VAL A 202 -6.81 -17.86 -8.65
N ILE A 203 -8.06 -17.43 -8.78
CA ILE A 203 -8.66 -16.41 -7.92
C ILE A 203 -9.57 -17.08 -6.89
N ARG A 204 -9.40 -16.70 -5.63
CA ARG A 204 -10.24 -17.16 -4.52
C ARG A 204 -10.80 -15.97 -3.75
N CYS A 205 -12.08 -16.00 -3.43
CA CYS A 205 -12.75 -14.98 -2.62
C CYS A 205 -13.93 -15.57 -1.86
N ALA A 206 -14.37 -14.91 -0.81
CA ALA A 206 -15.64 -15.26 -0.17
C ALA A 206 -16.81 -15.01 -1.13
N SER A 207 -17.91 -15.73 -0.93
CA SER A 207 -19.16 -15.49 -1.67
C SER A 207 -19.84 -14.22 -1.16
N GLY A 208 -20.39 -13.44 -2.07
CA GLY A 208 -21.03 -12.14 -1.77
C GLY A 208 -20.05 -10.98 -1.69
N GLY A 209 -20.55 -9.77 -1.72
CA GLY A 209 -19.81 -8.53 -1.51
C GLY A 209 -18.82 -8.13 -2.60
N PRO A 210 -18.05 -7.06 -2.32
CA PRO A 210 -17.13 -6.45 -3.29
C PRO A 210 -16.03 -7.40 -3.79
N ALA A 211 -15.53 -8.29 -2.93
CA ALA A 211 -14.47 -9.22 -3.30
C ALA A 211 -14.90 -10.17 -4.42
N GLN A 212 -16.13 -10.69 -4.38
CA GLN A 212 -16.68 -11.54 -5.45
C GLN A 212 -16.87 -10.75 -6.75
N MET A 213 -17.37 -9.52 -6.66
CA MET A 213 -17.64 -8.70 -7.85
C MET A 213 -16.34 -8.35 -8.57
N VAL A 214 -15.29 -7.97 -7.82
CA VAL A 214 -13.96 -7.73 -8.38
C VAL A 214 -13.36 -9.02 -8.96
N ALA A 215 -13.54 -10.17 -8.30
CA ALA A 215 -13.08 -11.47 -8.82
C ALA A 215 -13.72 -11.81 -10.16
N ALA A 216 -15.02 -11.61 -10.29
CA ALA A 216 -15.77 -11.88 -11.52
C ALA A 216 -15.37 -10.93 -12.67
N ALA A 217 -15.23 -9.63 -12.39
CA ALA A 217 -14.78 -8.63 -13.35
C ALA A 217 -13.34 -8.94 -13.83
N LEU A 218 -12.46 -9.28 -12.92
CA LEU A 218 -11.06 -9.64 -13.22
C LEU A 218 -10.96 -10.95 -14.02
N ASP A 219 -11.73 -11.99 -13.66
CA ASP A 219 -11.80 -13.25 -14.43
C ASP A 219 -12.26 -13.00 -15.87
N THR A 220 -13.30 -12.19 -16.05
CA THR A 220 -13.81 -11.83 -17.37
C THR A 220 -12.73 -11.13 -18.20
N ARG A 221 -12.09 -10.10 -17.65
CA ARG A 221 -11.04 -9.34 -18.32
C ARG A 221 -9.82 -10.22 -18.67
N LEU A 222 -9.40 -11.10 -17.77
CA LEU A 222 -8.30 -12.04 -18.05
C LEU A 222 -8.66 -13.01 -19.18
N ARG A 223 -9.88 -13.56 -19.19
CA ARG A 223 -10.35 -14.45 -20.27
C ARG A 223 -10.37 -13.76 -21.63
N GLU A 224 -10.87 -12.54 -21.70
CA GLU A 224 -10.89 -11.74 -22.92
C GLU A 224 -9.48 -11.56 -23.51
N HIS A 225 -8.51 -11.22 -22.65
CA HIS A 225 -7.12 -11.04 -23.08
C HIS A 225 -6.40 -12.35 -23.43
N LEU A 226 -6.79 -13.49 -22.83
CA LEU A 226 -6.22 -14.79 -23.18
C LEU A 226 -6.66 -15.29 -24.56
N VAL A 227 -7.82 -14.86 -25.05
CA VAL A 227 -8.35 -15.26 -26.37
C VAL A 227 -7.82 -14.36 -27.50
N THR A 228 -7.36 -13.14 -27.17
CA THR A 228 -6.84 -12.20 -28.18
C THR A 228 -5.47 -12.63 -28.75
N LYS A 229 -5.24 -12.35 -30.05
CA LYS A 229 -3.96 -12.67 -30.71
C LYS A 229 -2.75 -11.97 -30.06
N ASN A 230 -2.97 -10.79 -29.46
CA ASN A 230 -1.95 -10.03 -28.72
C ASN A 230 -2.06 -10.35 -27.22
N ASN A 231 -1.86 -11.61 -26.87
CA ASN A 231 -1.91 -12.05 -25.49
C ASN A 231 -0.76 -11.43 -24.68
N LEU A 232 -1.10 -10.52 -23.75
CA LEU A 232 -0.16 -9.84 -22.86
C LEU A 232 0.63 -10.79 -21.93
N PHE A 233 0.19 -12.05 -21.81
CA PHE A 233 0.78 -13.09 -20.98
C PHE A 233 1.61 -14.11 -21.79
N SER A 234 1.78 -13.91 -23.10
CA SER A 234 2.45 -14.88 -23.99
C SER A 234 3.98 -14.79 -24.00
N GLU A 235 4.57 -13.67 -23.57
CA GLU A 235 6.02 -13.47 -23.53
C GLU A 235 6.74 -14.33 -22.46
N SER A 236 6.03 -14.90 -21.51
CA SER A 236 6.56 -15.93 -20.61
C SER A 236 6.71 -17.26 -21.35
N GLY A 237 7.63 -17.36 -22.31
CA GLY A 237 7.91 -18.53 -23.15
C GLY A 237 8.26 -19.85 -22.43
N THR A 238 7.89 -19.99 -21.18
CA THR A 238 7.86 -21.23 -20.45
C THR A 238 6.40 -21.64 -20.27
N LEU A 239 6.08 -22.83 -20.73
CA LEU A 239 4.95 -23.61 -20.25
C LEU A 239 5.05 -23.70 -18.72
N VAL A 240 4.62 -22.64 -18.03
CA VAL A 240 4.50 -22.66 -16.57
C VAL A 240 3.51 -23.78 -16.28
N SER A 241 4.01 -24.87 -15.73
CA SER A 241 3.17 -26.02 -15.39
C SER A 241 2.02 -25.51 -14.52
N SER A 242 0.85 -26.14 -14.63
CA SER A 242 -0.33 -25.75 -13.84
C SER A 242 -0.04 -25.66 -12.34
N PHE A 243 0.97 -26.39 -11.87
CA PHE A 243 1.43 -26.44 -10.47
C PHE A 243 2.24 -25.21 -10.00
N GLN A 244 2.61 -24.29 -10.91
CA GLN A 244 3.41 -23.09 -10.57
C GLN A 244 2.62 -21.78 -10.69
N ARG A 245 1.30 -21.87 -10.90
CA ARG A 245 0.45 -20.67 -10.95
C ARG A 245 0.26 -20.12 -9.55
N PRO A 246 0.34 -18.79 -9.36
CA PRO A 246 0.04 -18.17 -8.08
C PRO A 246 -1.46 -18.23 -7.79
N ILE A 247 -1.81 -18.16 -6.50
CA ILE A 247 -3.17 -17.90 -6.06
C ILE A 247 -3.36 -16.41 -5.80
N LEU A 248 -4.49 -15.83 -6.20
CA LEU A 248 -4.94 -14.50 -5.84
C LEU A 248 -6.10 -14.62 -4.85
N CYS A 249 -5.90 -14.20 -3.61
CA CYS A 249 -6.90 -14.17 -2.57
C CYS A 249 -7.46 -12.75 -2.43
N LEU A 250 -8.76 -12.57 -2.70
CA LEU A 250 -9.42 -11.28 -2.59
C LEU A 250 -10.25 -11.21 -1.31
N PHE A 251 -10.05 -10.14 -0.56
CA PHE A 251 -10.78 -9.81 0.66
C PHE A 251 -11.33 -8.39 0.58
N ASP A 252 -12.39 -8.11 1.31
CA ASP A 252 -12.85 -6.76 1.58
C ASP A 252 -12.70 -6.41 3.06
N ARG A 253 -12.66 -5.11 3.38
CA ARG A 253 -12.37 -4.63 4.74
C ARG A 253 -13.40 -5.06 5.78
N ASN A 254 -14.62 -5.40 5.39
CA ASN A 254 -15.63 -5.92 6.31
C ASN A 254 -15.26 -7.29 6.88
N PHE A 255 -14.33 -8.01 6.24
CA PHE A 255 -13.82 -9.29 6.73
C PHE A 255 -13.20 -9.20 8.13
N GLU A 256 -12.45 -8.12 8.44
CA GLU A 256 -11.81 -7.93 9.74
C GLU A 256 -11.63 -6.43 10.04
N LEU A 257 -12.71 -5.74 10.44
CA LEU A 257 -12.72 -4.30 10.69
C LEU A 257 -11.77 -3.87 11.81
N ALA A 258 -11.68 -4.66 12.89
CA ALA A 258 -10.92 -4.30 14.08
C ALA A 258 -9.44 -4.09 13.78
N VAL A 259 -8.84 -4.89 12.90
CA VAL A 259 -7.41 -4.78 12.52
C VAL A 259 -7.10 -3.43 11.85
N GLY A 260 -8.09 -2.83 11.17
CA GLY A 260 -7.95 -1.49 10.59
C GLY A 260 -7.88 -0.36 11.63
N LEU A 261 -8.27 -0.64 12.89
CA LEU A 261 -8.37 0.34 13.97
C LEU A 261 -7.31 0.15 15.06
N GLN A 262 -6.77 -1.07 15.21
CA GLN A 262 -5.86 -1.43 16.29
C GLN A 262 -4.57 -0.61 16.27
N HIS A 263 -4.06 -0.29 17.48
CA HIS A 263 -2.71 0.20 17.65
C HIS A 263 -1.73 -0.99 17.58
N ASP A 264 -0.54 -0.77 17.03
CA ASP A 264 0.50 -1.79 16.96
C ASP A 264 1.82 -1.23 17.50
N TRP A 265 2.58 -2.08 18.21
CA TRP A 265 3.78 -1.68 18.94
C TRP A 265 5.08 -1.85 18.12
N SER A 266 4.98 -2.22 16.84
CA SER A 266 6.14 -2.26 15.95
C SER A 266 6.55 -0.86 15.48
N TYR A 267 7.84 -0.67 15.27
CA TYR A 267 8.39 0.62 14.88
C TYR A 267 7.73 1.19 13.61
N ARG A 268 7.55 0.38 12.57
CA ARG A 268 6.89 0.78 11.32
C ARG A 268 5.44 1.22 11.53
N SER A 269 4.67 0.42 12.23
CA SER A 269 3.26 0.73 12.47
C SER A 269 3.10 2.01 13.29
N LEU A 270 3.93 2.20 14.33
CA LEU A 270 3.95 3.44 15.11
C LEU A 270 4.37 4.65 14.27
N VAL A 271 5.41 4.52 13.44
CA VAL A 271 5.84 5.60 12.53
C VAL A 271 4.72 5.95 11.55
N HIS A 272 4.01 4.96 11.01
CA HIS A 272 2.89 5.20 10.10
C HIS A 272 1.69 5.85 10.80
N ASP A 273 1.36 5.38 12.01
CA ASP A 273 0.21 5.88 12.78
C ASP A 273 0.42 7.31 13.31
N VAL A 274 1.66 7.63 13.72
CA VAL A 274 2.00 8.93 14.34
C VAL A 274 2.37 9.99 13.30
N PHE A 275 3.13 9.61 12.26
CA PHE A 275 3.69 10.56 11.29
C PHE A 275 3.03 10.50 9.91
N ASP A 276 1.96 9.72 9.73
CA ASP A 276 1.24 9.57 8.44
C ASP A 276 2.19 9.28 7.27
N MET A 277 2.92 8.15 7.37
CA MET A 277 3.88 7.75 6.35
C MET A 277 3.20 7.52 4.99
N LYS A 278 3.59 8.29 3.97
CA LYS A 278 3.08 8.17 2.60
C LYS A 278 4.21 7.96 1.60
N LEU A 279 4.05 7.00 0.70
CA LEU A 279 5.06 6.67 -0.33
C LEU A 279 6.47 6.48 0.27
N ASN A 280 6.55 5.78 1.40
CA ASN A 280 7.78 5.54 2.17
C ASN A 280 8.46 6.83 2.68
N ARG A 281 7.72 7.92 2.82
CA ARG A 281 8.22 9.20 3.34
C ARG A 281 7.42 9.62 4.56
N VAL A 282 8.14 10.18 5.53
CA VAL A 282 7.57 10.81 6.72
C VAL A 282 8.09 12.23 6.84
N SER A 283 7.24 13.12 7.36
CA SER A 283 7.61 14.49 7.70
C SER A 283 7.49 14.66 9.21
N VAL A 284 8.60 15.01 9.85
CA VAL A 284 8.67 15.10 11.31
C VAL A 284 9.05 16.51 11.71
N GLN A 285 8.29 17.08 12.64
CA GLN A 285 8.55 18.38 13.23
C GLN A 285 8.92 18.18 14.70
N GLY A 286 10.13 18.52 15.09
CA GLY A 286 10.51 18.60 16.51
C GLY A 286 10.15 19.96 17.11
N ASP A 287 10.04 20.05 18.44
CA ASP A 287 9.54 21.22 19.18
C ASP A 287 10.18 22.58 18.82
N LYS A 288 11.39 22.59 18.29
CA LYS A 288 12.13 23.81 17.92
C LYS A 288 12.87 23.67 16.58
N SER A 289 12.59 22.65 15.80
CA SER A 289 13.32 22.36 14.56
C SER A 289 12.40 22.54 13.33
N PRO A 290 12.96 22.92 12.18
CA PRO A 290 12.18 22.93 10.93
C PRO A 290 11.70 21.51 10.60
N VAL A 291 10.58 21.40 9.88
CA VAL A 291 10.07 20.11 9.39
C VAL A 291 11.15 19.41 8.58
N LYS A 292 11.50 18.19 8.96
CA LYS A 292 12.42 17.33 8.24
C LYS A 292 11.65 16.19 7.58
N SER A 293 11.94 15.92 6.32
CA SER A 293 11.39 14.80 5.58
C SER A 293 12.43 13.69 5.47
N TYR A 294 12.00 12.45 5.76
CA TYR A 294 12.85 11.26 5.70
C TYR A 294 12.23 10.21 4.79
N GLU A 295 13.08 9.54 4.03
CA GLU A 295 12.73 8.33 3.29
C GLU A 295 13.04 7.10 4.14
N LEU A 296 12.06 6.16 4.19
CA LEU A 296 12.12 4.92 4.96
C LEU A 296 11.84 3.74 4.02
N ASP A 297 12.85 3.32 3.31
CA ASP A 297 12.77 2.28 2.27
C ASP A 297 13.93 1.27 2.37
N ASP A 298 14.04 0.39 1.39
CA ASP A 298 15.05 -0.67 1.34
C ASP A 298 16.50 -0.15 1.23
N SER A 299 16.72 1.12 0.94
CA SER A 299 18.04 1.75 0.94
C SER A 299 18.56 2.07 2.34
N ASP A 300 17.69 1.97 3.35
CA ASP A 300 18.00 2.22 4.75
C ASP A 300 18.22 0.90 5.50
N PRO A 301 19.46 0.48 5.77
CA PRO A 301 19.74 -0.81 6.41
C PRO A 301 19.25 -0.88 7.86
N PHE A 302 19.19 0.25 8.58
CA PHE A 302 18.61 0.26 9.92
C PHE A 302 17.10 -0.01 9.88
N TRP A 303 16.39 0.65 8.94
CA TRP A 303 14.96 0.44 8.72
C TRP A 303 14.65 -1.01 8.33
N VAL A 304 15.35 -1.54 7.34
CA VAL A 304 15.16 -2.92 6.86
C VAL A 304 15.32 -3.94 7.99
N SER A 305 16.31 -3.74 8.87
CA SER A 305 16.58 -4.68 9.97
C SER A 305 15.64 -4.54 11.16
N ASN A 306 15.08 -3.35 11.39
CA ASN A 306 14.44 -3.02 12.67
C ASN A 306 12.97 -2.58 12.55
N CYS A 307 12.43 -2.33 11.36
CA CYS A 307 11.09 -1.78 11.20
C CYS A 307 9.96 -2.63 11.84
N TRP A 308 10.15 -3.92 11.96
CA TRP A 308 9.20 -4.84 12.61
C TRP A 308 9.49 -5.12 14.09
N SER A 309 10.59 -4.57 14.61
CA SER A 309 10.94 -4.73 16.03
C SER A 309 10.01 -3.91 16.92
N PRO A 310 9.70 -4.40 18.13
CA PRO A 310 9.02 -3.60 19.15
C PRO A 310 9.81 -2.33 19.48
N PHE A 311 9.10 -1.26 19.83
CA PHE A 311 9.70 0.07 19.97
C PHE A 311 10.82 0.12 21.02
N GLU A 312 10.75 -0.64 22.11
CA GLU A 312 11.79 -0.70 23.13
C GLU A 312 13.15 -1.16 22.57
N LYS A 313 13.14 -2.08 21.60
CA LYS A 313 14.36 -2.55 20.95
C LYS A 313 15.00 -1.50 20.07
N ILE A 314 14.23 -0.57 19.54
CA ILE A 314 14.74 0.50 18.66
C ILE A 314 15.69 1.42 19.41
N ALA A 315 15.33 1.82 20.63
CA ALA A 315 16.21 2.67 21.46
C ALA A 315 17.55 1.98 21.77
N LEU A 316 17.50 0.68 22.10
CA LEU A 316 18.71 -0.12 22.37
C LEU A 316 19.58 -0.28 21.12
N GLU A 317 18.97 -0.51 19.96
CA GLU A 317 19.70 -0.66 18.70
C GLU A 317 20.33 0.67 18.24
N ILE A 318 19.64 1.79 18.40
CA ILE A 318 20.20 3.13 18.12
C ILE A 318 21.43 3.37 19.01
N ASP A 319 21.34 3.07 20.31
CA ASP A 319 22.46 3.22 21.23
C ASP A 319 23.65 2.32 20.85
N ALA A 320 23.38 1.06 20.51
CA ALA A 320 24.41 0.13 20.04
C ALA A 320 25.10 0.63 18.76
N GLN A 321 24.33 1.13 17.78
CA GLN A 321 24.87 1.70 16.54
C GLN A 321 25.68 2.99 16.81
N LEU A 322 25.23 3.83 17.73
CA LEU A 322 25.94 5.04 18.13
C LEU A 322 27.28 4.71 18.82
N ASN A 323 27.29 3.74 19.72
CA ASN A 323 28.50 3.31 20.42
C ASN A 323 29.51 2.70 19.45
N LYS A 324 29.06 1.86 18.53
CA LYS A 324 29.92 1.32 17.47
C LYS A 324 30.48 2.43 16.58
N TYR A 325 29.66 3.40 16.19
CA TYR A 325 30.12 4.56 15.42
C TYR A 325 31.21 5.34 16.14
N LYS A 326 31.05 5.61 17.47
CA LYS A 326 32.06 6.30 18.26
C LYS A 326 33.39 5.53 18.30
N GLN A 327 33.34 4.20 18.48
CA GLN A 327 34.52 3.34 18.45
C GLN A 327 35.25 3.40 17.11
N ASP A 328 34.49 3.31 15.99
CA ASP A 328 35.06 3.37 14.65
C ASP A 328 35.73 4.74 14.38
N VAL A 329 35.11 5.84 14.84
CA VAL A 329 35.68 7.21 14.75
C VAL A 329 36.95 7.32 15.59
N GLU A 330 36.97 6.79 16.81
CA GLU A 330 38.16 6.78 17.69
C GLU A 330 39.31 5.96 17.05
N GLU A 331 38.97 4.82 16.43
CA GLU A 331 39.98 4.01 15.76
C GLU A 331 40.58 4.72 14.52
N VAL A 332 39.73 5.39 13.71
CA VAL A 332 40.23 6.22 12.60
C VAL A 332 41.11 7.35 13.12
N ASN A 333 40.70 8.06 14.19
CA ASN A 333 41.49 9.13 14.78
C ASN A 333 42.82 8.61 15.34
N ARG A 334 42.84 7.43 15.95
CA ARG A 334 44.06 6.79 16.44
C ARG A 334 45.02 6.44 15.31
N ARG A 335 44.50 5.94 14.20
CA ARG A 335 45.29 5.58 13.00
C ARG A 335 45.82 6.79 12.24
N THR A 336 45.17 7.95 12.38
CA THR A 336 45.58 9.22 11.73
C THR A 336 46.50 10.08 12.59
N GLY A 337 46.97 9.59 13.74
CA GLY A 337 47.96 10.31 14.57
C GLY A 337 47.36 11.41 15.47
N GLY A 338 46.07 11.34 15.82
CA GLY A 338 45.38 12.28 16.69
C GLY A 338 45.76 12.18 18.20
N GLN A 339 46.74 11.37 18.58
CA GLN A 339 47.30 11.40 19.94
C GLN A 339 48.36 12.51 20.05
N LYS A 340 48.01 13.52 20.81
CA LYS A 340 48.99 14.50 21.30
C LYS A 340 50.08 13.77 22.09
N GLY A 341 51.27 13.57 21.51
CA GLY A 341 52.43 13.12 22.25
C GLY A 341 53.24 11.95 21.69
N ALA A 342 52.98 11.43 20.51
CA ALA A 342 53.89 10.49 19.87
C ALA A 342 54.89 11.24 18.99
N GLU A 343 56.20 11.11 19.29
CA GLU A 343 57.27 11.59 18.43
C GLU A 343 57.12 11.00 17.03
N PHE A 344 57.08 11.90 16.04
CA PHE A 344 57.03 11.56 14.63
C PHE A 344 58.35 10.83 14.24
N ASP A 345 58.35 9.53 14.18
CA ASP A 345 59.39 8.79 13.52
C ASP A 345 59.24 8.93 12.00
N GLY A 346 60.07 9.80 11.41
CA GLY A 346 60.03 10.22 10.03
C GLY A 346 60.43 9.17 9.00
N THR A 347 60.56 7.88 9.39
CA THR A 347 61.13 6.82 8.56
C THR A 347 60.06 5.98 7.81
N ASP A 348 58.76 6.08 8.18
CA ASP A 348 57.70 5.31 7.49
C ASP A 348 56.67 6.19 6.78
N LEU A 349 57.11 6.98 5.79
CA LEU A 349 56.29 7.81 4.93
C LEU A 349 55.25 7.01 4.14
N ILE A 350 55.55 5.76 3.78
CA ILE A 350 54.65 4.89 2.99
C ILE A 350 53.53 4.34 3.88
N GLY A 351 53.84 3.93 5.10
CA GLY A 351 52.84 3.49 6.09
C GLY A 351 51.87 4.61 6.47
N ASN A 352 52.39 5.80 6.75
CA ASN A 352 51.60 6.98 7.10
C ASN A 352 50.69 7.42 5.93
N THR A 353 51.15 7.39 4.68
CA THR A 353 50.34 7.72 3.50
C THR A 353 49.22 6.71 3.29
N LYS A 354 49.49 5.41 3.48
CA LYS A 354 48.50 4.35 3.38
C LYS A 354 47.42 4.47 4.50
N HIS A 355 47.83 4.80 5.71
CA HIS A 355 46.91 5.04 6.82
C HIS A 355 46.02 6.26 6.59
N LEU A 356 46.60 7.35 6.10
CA LEU A 356 45.84 8.56 5.74
C LEU A 356 44.84 8.29 4.61
N MET A 357 45.27 7.55 3.59
CA MET A 357 44.40 7.19 2.45
C MET A 357 43.25 6.27 2.89
N ASN A 358 43.48 5.32 3.79
CA ASN A 358 42.43 4.47 4.35
C ASN A 358 41.45 5.29 5.21
N ALA A 359 41.96 6.24 6.00
CA ALA A 359 41.11 7.14 6.79
C ALA A 359 40.22 8.03 5.90
N VAL A 360 40.80 8.62 4.85
CA VAL A 360 40.05 9.42 3.86
C VAL A 360 38.98 8.59 3.17
N ASN A 361 39.27 7.33 2.83
CA ASN A 361 38.31 6.41 2.23
C ASN A 361 37.17 6.00 3.19
N SER A 362 37.41 5.97 4.49
CA SER A 362 36.41 5.62 5.53
C SER A 362 35.48 6.79 5.90
N LEU A 363 35.88 8.03 5.64
CA LEU A 363 35.10 9.21 6.00
C LEU A 363 33.71 9.29 5.37
N PRO A 364 33.51 8.96 4.07
CA PRO A 364 32.20 8.95 3.46
C PRO A 364 31.26 7.93 4.11
N GLU A 365 31.75 6.72 4.39
CA GLU A 365 30.96 5.65 5.02
C GLU A 365 30.54 6.05 6.46
N LEU A 366 31.47 6.57 7.25
CA LEU A 366 31.18 7.08 8.60
C LEU A 366 30.16 8.24 8.55
N THR A 367 30.27 9.11 7.55
CA THR A 367 29.32 10.23 7.37
C THR A 367 27.91 9.73 7.05
N GLU A 368 27.77 8.78 6.12
CA GLU A 368 26.46 8.21 5.78
C GLU A 368 25.89 7.44 6.98
N ARG A 369 26.69 6.66 7.68
CA ARG A 369 26.28 5.97 8.90
C ARG A 369 25.80 6.92 9.99
N LYS A 370 26.50 8.05 10.20
CA LYS A 370 26.06 9.08 11.12
C LYS A 370 24.69 9.64 10.74
N LYS A 371 24.48 9.96 9.44
CA LYS A 371 23.18 10.45 8.95
C LYS A 371 22.04 9.48 9.25
N LEU A 372 22.28 8.16 9.09
CA LEU A 372 21.29 7.13 9.42
C LEU A 372 20.98 7.09 10.92
N ILE A 373 22.00 7.11 11.77
CA ILE A 373 21.85 7.15 13.22
C ILE A 373 21.08 8.41 13.64
N ASP A 374 21.48 9.57 13.15
CA ASP A 374 20.82 10.85 13.45
C ASP A 374 19.34 10.87 12.99
N LYS A 375 19.05 10.27 11.82
CA LYS A 375 17.68 10.10 11.31
C LYS A 375 16.81 9.30 12.29
N HIS A 376 17.25 8.10 12.64
CA HIS A 376 16.47 7.22 13.52
C HIS A 376 16.42 7.70 14.96
N THR A 377 17.47 8.38 15.45
CA THR A 377 17.45 9.06 16.75
C THR A 377 16.37 10.14 16.78
N ASN A 378 16.30 10.97 15.75
CA ASN A 378 15.28 12.01 15.67
C ASN A 378 13.86 11.42 15.59
N LEU A 379 13.64 10.44 14.72
CA LEU A 379 12.36 9.74 14.60
C LEU A 379 11.94 9.11 15.94
N ALA A 380 12.83 8.35 16.57
CA ALA A 380 12.53 7.67 17.84
C ALA A 380 12.29 8.65 18.99
N THR A 381 13.00 9.78 19.03
CA THR A 381 12.81 10.80 20.07
C THR A 381 11.44 11.46 19.97
N VAL A 382 11.03 11.89 18.77
CA VAL A 382 9.71 12.51 18.56
C VAL A 382 8.61 11.46 18.79
N LEU A 383 8.80 10.23 18.30
CA LEU A 383 7.86 9.13 18.50
C LEU A 383 7.66 8.82 19.99
N LEU A 384 8.75 8.78 20.79
CA LEU A 384 8.66 8.57 22.24
C LEU A 384 7.86 9.70 22.93
N GLY A 385 8.03 10.94 22.46
CA GLY A 385 7.22 12.08 22.91
C GLY A 385 5.73 11.83 22.68
N GLU A 386 5.36 11.46 21.46
CA GLU A 386 3.96 11.16 21.10
C GLU A 386 3.42 9.94 21.84
N ILE A 387 4.18 8.87 22.00
CA ILE A 387 3.78 7.70 22.79
C ILE A 387 3.40 8.12 24.21
N LYS A 388 4.23 8.96 24.87
CA LYS A 388 3.96 9.43 26.23
C LYS A 388 2.78 10.40 26.31
N ASN A 389 2.67 11.30 25.33
CA ASN A 389 1.60 12.30 25.30
C ASN A 389 0.24 11.65 25.07
N ARG A 390 0.18 10.64 24.20
CA ARG A 390 -1.04 9.91 23.81
C ARG A 390 -1.29 8.66 24.67
N ALA A 391 -0.32 8.22 25.50
CA ALA A 391 -0.36 6.96 26.25
C ALA A 391 -0.61 5.73 25.34
N LEU A 392 0.06 5.67 24.18
CA LEU A 392 -0.15 4.62 23.17
C LEU A 392 0.18 3.22 23.70
N ASP A 393 1.10 3.09 24.64
CA ASP A 393 1.42 1.86 25.35
C ASP A 393 0.20 1.25 26.06
N SER A 394 -0.60 2.09 26.72
CA SER A 394 -1.83 1.68 27.40
C SER A 394 -2.90 1.20 26.42
N PHE A 395 -3.08 1.91 25.28
CA PHE A 395 -3.99 1.48 24.22
C PHE A 395 -3.58 0.14 23.63
N CYS A 396 -2.30 -0.02 23.24
CA CYS A 396 -1.78 -1.28 22.70
C CYS A 396 -1.94 -2.44 23.70
N SER A 397 -1.72 -2.20 24.99
CA SER A 397 -1.85 -3.22 26.04
C SER A 397 -3.29 -3.71 26.18
N LEU A 398 -4.27 -2.79 26.27
CA LEU A 398 -5.69 -3.13 26.36
C LEU A 398 -6.19 -3.88 25.11
N GLU A 399 -5.82 -3.42 23.91
CA GLU A 399 -6.21 -4.08 22.66
C GLU A 399 -5.58 -5.47 22.50
N SER A 400 -4.33 -5.64 22.96
CA SER A 400 -3.67 -6.95 23.01
C SER A 400 -4.36 -7.90 23.98
N GLU A 401 -4.85 -7.38 25.12
CA GLU A 401 -5.61 -8.16 26.09
C GLU A 401 -6.97 -8.59 25.52
N MET A 402 -7.68 -7.68 24.84
CA MET A 402 -8.93 -8.01 24.12
C MET A 402 -8.71 -9.14 23.11
N SER A 403 -7.63 -9.06 22.33
CA SER A 403 -7.30 -10.03 21.29
C SER A 403 -6.85 -11.39 21.84
N SER A 404 -6.19 -11.41 23.01
CA SER A 404 -5.63 -12.63 23.59
C SER A 404 -6.58 -13.36 24.54
N LYS A 405 -7.36 -12.61 25.34
CA LYS A 405 -8.23 -13.15 26.40
C LYS A 405 -9.72 -13.09 26.02
N GLY A 406 -10.08 -12.37 24.95
CA GLY A 406 -11.48 -12.14 24.56
C GLY A 406 -12.27 -11.26 25.56
N SER A 407 -11.60 -10.69 26.55
CA SER A 407 -12.21 -9.82 27.57
C SER A 407 -11.19 -8.83 28.11
N VAL A 408 -11.66 -7.67 28.56
CA VAL A 408 -10.85 -6.66 29.23
C VAL A 408 -11.61 -6.15 30.46
N ASP A 409 -10.87 -5.65 31.46
CA ASP A 409 -11.52 -5.01 32.61
C ASP A 409 -12.22 -3.70 32.17
N LYS A 410 -13.53 -3.66 32.39
CA LYS A 410 -14.39 -2.52 32.03
C LYS A 410 -13.97 -1.23 32.70
N ASN A 411 -13.50 -1.30 33.95
CA ASN A 411 -13.06 -0.12 34.67
C ASN A 411 -11.78 0.47 34.04
N GLN A 412 -10.87 -0.39 33.61
CA GLN A 412 -9.66 0.01 32.89
C GLN A 412 -10.01 0.62 31.51
N LEU A 413 -10.93 0.01 30.77
CA LEU A 413 -11.42 0.55 29.51
C LEU A 413 -12.00 1.96 29.69
N ILE A 414 -12.95 2.14 30.61
CA ILE A 414 -13.59 3.43 30.86
C ILE A 414 -12.58 4.47 31.39
N SER A 415 -11.64 4.06 32.25
CA SER A 415 -10.56 4.93 32.72
C SER A 415 -9.70 5.43 31.55
N GLN A 416 -9.28 4.52 30.64
CA GLN A 416 -8.46 4.89 29.49
C GLN A 416 -9.20 5.83 28.53
N LEU A 417 -10.51 5.65 28.33
CA LEU A 417 -11.34 6.54 27.50
C LEU A 417 -11.44 7.96 28.07
N LYS A 418 -11.31 8.14 29.40
CA LYS A 418 -11.35 9.44 30.08
C LYS A 418 -9.96 10.07 30.28
N ASP A 419 -8.90 9.28 30.20
CA ASP A 419 -7.52 9.72 30.41
C ASP A 419 -6.88 10.29 29.12
N LYS A 420 -5.54 10.27 29.02
CA LYS A 420 -4.77 10.74 27.88
C LYS A 420 -5.11 9.98 26.60
N GLY A 421 -4.76 10.56 25.48
CA GLY A 421 -5.02 10.03 24.15
C GLY A 421 -5.76 11.02 23.28
N THR A 422 -5.61 10.91 21.97
CA THR A 422 -6.37 11.71 21.02
C THR A 422 -7.83 11.24 20.98
N LYS A 423 -8.70 12.06 20.40
CA LYS A 423 -10.10 11.69 20.19
C LYS A 423 -10.22 10.43 19.33
N GLU A 424 -9.35 10.33 18.33
CA GLU A 424 -9.27 9.17 17.45
C GLU A 424 -8.77 7.91 18.18
N ASP A 425 -7.76 7.99 19.06
CA ASP A 425 -7.28 6.83 19.84
C ASP A 425 -8.38 6.27 20.74
N LYS A 426 -9.12 7.14 21.42
CA LYS A 426 -10.25 6.76 22.27
C LYS A 426 -11.36 6.08 21.47
N LEU A 427 -11.66 6.63 20.31
CA LEU A 427 -12.69 6.08 19.41
C LEU A 427 -12.28 4.72 18.85
N ARG A 428 -11.01 4.56 18.44
CA ARG A 428 -10.41 3.28 18.00
C ARG A 428 -10.57 2.21 19.08
N LEU A 429 -10.17 2.51 20.32
CA LEU A 429 -10.28 1.58 21.44
C LEU A 429 -11.73 1.17 21.71
N ALA A 430 -12.65 2.15 21.73
CA ALA A 430 -14.07 1.88 21.96
C ALA A 430 -14.69 1.01 20.86
N ILE A 431 -14.36 1.26 19.59
CA ILE A 431 -14.84 0.47 18.46
C ILE A 431 -14.21 -0.93 18.47
N THR A 432 -12.90 -1.05 18.74
CA THR A 432 -12.21 -2.33 18.87
C THR A 432 -12.85 -3.17 19.96
N TYR A 433 -13.16 -2.57 21.12
CA TYR A 433 -13.90 -3.26 22.18
C TYR A 433 -15.28 -3.72 21.71
N LEU A 434 -16.06 -2.83 21.07
CA LEU A 434 -17.37 -3.18 20.54
C LEU A 434 -17.31 -4.38 19.57
N LEU A 435 -16.27 -4.48 18.76
CA LEU A 435 -16.06 -5.58 17.80
C LEU A 435 -15.53 -6.86 18.45
N SER A 436 -14.81 -6.76 19.58
CA SER A 436 -14.22 -7.92 20.27
C SER A 436 -15.23 -8.74 21.09
N VAL A 437 -16.36 -8.15 21.46
CA VAL A 437 -17.39 -8.80 22.31
C VAL A 437 -18.57 -9.20 21.45
N GLU A 438 -19.07 -10.43 21.57
CA GLU A 438 -20.21 -10.91 20.76
C GLU A 438 -21.49 -10.11 21.05
N THR A 439 -21.85 -9.99 22.31
CA THR A 439 -23.01 -9.19 22.77
C THR A 439 -22.58 -8.23 23.86
N THR A 440 -22.83 -6.93 23.68
CA THR A 440 -22.51 -5.91 24.67
C THR A 440 -23.81 -5.47 25.36
N PRO A 441 -23.92 -5.56 26.70
CA PRO A 441 -25.09 -5.07 27.43
C PRO A 441 -25.34 -3.57 27.16
N GLN A 442 -26.62 -3.18 27.10
CA GLN A 442 -27.00 -1.78 26.80
C GLN A 442 -26.40 -0.79 27.81
N SER A 443 -26.38 -1.14 29.09
CA SER A 443 -25.79 -0.30 30.16
C SER A 443 -24.29 -0.05 29.96
N GLU A 444 -23.60 -1.00 29.35
CA GLU A 444 -22.19 -0.90 29.08
C GLU A 444 -21.92 0.00 27.85
N LEU A 445 -22.73 -0.14 26.80
CA LEU A 445 -22.70 0.76 25.65
C LEU A 445 -22.94 2.21 26.08
N GLU A 446 -23.92 2.44 26.95
CA GLU A 446 -24.22 3.78 27.49
C GLU A 446 -23.05 4.35 28.31
N SER A 447 -22.35 3.49 29.08
CA SER A 447 -21.17 3.91 29.85
C SER A 447 -20.00 4.30 28.94
N ILE A 448 -19.77 3.56 27.86
CA ILE A 448 -18.75 3.87 26.85
C ILE A 448 -19.11 5.17 26.12
N GLU A 449 -20.35 5.32 25.67
CA GLU A 449 -20.81 6.54 25.01
C GLU A 449 -20.71 7.78 25.93
N ALA A 450 -21.01 7.62 27.21
CA ALA A 450 -20.87 8.69 28.19
C ALA A 450 -19.39 9.09 28.35
N ALA A 451 -18.47 8.11 28.45
CA ALA A 451 -17.04 8.37 28.57
C ALA A 451 -16.47 9.07 27.31
N LEU A 452 -16.92 8.68 26.12
CA LEU A 452 -16.53 9.34 24.86
C LEU A 452 -17.04 10.78 24.80
N ARG A 453 -18.29 11.05 25.21
CA ARG A 453 -18.86 12.41 25.25
C ARG A 453 -18.16 13.29 26.27
N GLU A 454 -17.87 12.78 27.48
CA GLU A 454 -17.08 13.50 28.48
C GLU A 454 -15.69 13.90 27.96
N SER A 455 -15.13 13.13 27.03
CA SER A 455 -13.85 13.40 26.37
C SER A 455 -14.01 14.24 25.09
N ASP A 456 -15.18 14.82 24.83
CA ASP A 456 -15.48 15.62 23.62
C ASP A 456 -15.18 14.87 22.30
N VAL A 457 -15.46 13.57 22.24
CA VAL A 457 -15.26 12.71 21.08
C VAL A 457 -16.55 12.66 20.26
N ASP A 458 -16.43 12.88 18.94
CA ASP A 458 -17.54 12.62 18.01
C ASP A 458 -17.81 11.11 17.91
N THR A 459 -19.01 10.70 18.28
CA THR A 459 -19.38 9.28 18.33
C THR A 459 -19.93 8.72 17.01
N CYS A 460 -19.94 9.48 15.91
CA CYS A 460 -20.49 9.04 14.61
C CYS A 460 -19.95 7.69 14.15
N ALA A 461 -18.63 7.49 14.20
CA ALA A 461 -18.01 6.22 13.81
C ALA A 461 -18.43 5.06 14.74
N PHE A 462 -18.50 5.31 16.04
CA PHE A 462 -18.95 4.31 17.01
C PHE A 462 -20.40 3.91 16.76
N GLN A 463 -21.29 4.89 16.55
CA GLN A 463 -22.70 4.64 16.24
C GLN A 463 -22.88 3.89 14.90
N TYR A 464 -22.06 4.21 13.90
CA TYR A 464 -22.05 3.48 12.63
C TYR A 464 -21.73 1.99 12.83
N VAL A 465 -20.63 1.69 13.52
CA VAL A 465 -20.23 0.30 13.77
C VAL A 465 -21.23 -0.42 14.67
N LYS A 466 -21.77 0.24 15.71
CA LYS A 466 -22.84 -0.28 16.57
C LYS A 466 -24.08 -0.67 15.74
N LYS A 467 -24.49 0.17 14.80
CA LYS A 467 -25.64 -0.10 13.93
C LYS A 467 -25.40 -1.27 13.00
N ILE A 468 -24.23 -1.33 12.36
CA ILE A 468 -23.87 -2.50 11.51
C ILE A 468 -23.88 -3.77 12.34
N LYS A 469 -23.25 -3.77 13.51
CA LYS A 469 -23.24 -4.93 14.42
C LYS A 469 -24.66 -5.38 14.82
N SER A 470 -25.55 -4.44 15.13
CA SER A 470 -26.94 -4.75 15.51
C SER A 470 -27.75 -5.34 14.35
N LEU A 471 -27.54 -4.85 13.12
CA LEU A 471 -28.16 -5.41 11.91
C LEU A 471 -27.72 -6.86 11.69
N ASN A 472 -26.43 -7.13 11.86
CA ASN A 472 -25.86 -8.47 11.72
C ASN A 472 -26.46 -9.46 12.71
N LEU A 473 -26.63 -9.06 13.97
CA LEU A 473 -27.25 -9.89 15.01
C LEU A 473 -28.74 -10.16 14.73
N SER A 474 -29.49 -9.16 14.24
CA SER A 474 -30.92 -9.29 13.95
C SER A 474 -31.19 -10.20 12.74
N MET A 475 -30.33 -10.18 11.71
CA MET A 475 -30.46 -11.05 10.54
C MET A 475 -30.14 -12.51 10.87
N ASN A 476 -29.18 -12.76 11.78
CA ASN A 476 -28.87 -14.12 12.25
C ASN A 476 -29.97 -14.70 13.16
N SER A 477 -30.77 -13.85 13.81
CA SER A 477 -31.88 -14.28 14.68
C SER A 477 -33.23 -14.38 13.97
N SER A 478 -33.41 -13.77 12.81
CA SER A 478 -34.68 -13.72 12.06
C SER A 478 -34.57 -14.40 10.71
N ALA A 479 -34.43 -15.73 10.71
CA ALA A 479 -34.80 -16.54 9.55
C ALA A 479 -36.35 -16.57 9.33
N ALA A 480 -37.11 -15.72 10.06
CA ALA A 480 -38.57 -15.62 9.93
C ALA A 480 -39.01 -14.17 10.16
N SER A 481 -39.63 -13.64 9.14
CA SER A 481 -40.48 -12.43 9.04
C SER A 481 -39.79 -11.10 8.72
N ALA A 482 -40.05 -10.71 7.47
CA ALA A 482 -39.69 -9.45 6.86
C ALA A 482 -40.57 -8.27 7.28
N SER A 483 -39.92 -7.18 7.70
CA SER A 483 -40.46 -5.85 7.41
C SER A 483 -39.31 -5.02 6.81
N LYS A 484 -39.46 -4.71 5.52
CA LYS A 484 -38.43 -4.07 4.71
C LYS A 484 -38.36 -2.58 5.05
N SER A 485 -37.28 -2.16 5.71
CA SER A 485 -36.87 -0.77 5.71
C SER A 485 -35.80 -0.56 4.63
N ASN A 486 -35.72 0.62 4.01
CA ASN A 486 -34.75 0.93 2.94
C ASN A 486 -33.28 0.66 3.33
N ILE A 487 -33.00 0.68 4.65
CA ILE A 487 -31.66 0.39 5.21
C ILE A 487 -31.37 -1.11 5.17
N VAL A 488 -32.39 -1.97 5.35
CA VAL A 488 -32.25 -3.43 5.25
C VAL A 488 -32.04 -3.85 3.79
N ASP A 489 -32.72 -3.19 2.86
CA ASP A 489 -32.55 -3.43 1.40
C ASP A 489 -31.12 -3.05 0.94
N TRP A 490 -30.57 -1.98 1.49
CA TRP A 490 -29.18 -1.58 1.25
C TRP A 490 -28.19 -2.55 1.90
N ALA A 491 -28.42 -2.93 3.16
CA ALA A 491 -27.58 -3.93 3.85
C ALA A 491 -27.68 -5.30 3.14
N GLU A 492 -28.83 -5.68 2.63
CA GLU A 492 -29.04 -6.93 1.91
C GLU A 492 -28.39 -6.90 0.50
N LYS A 493 -28.38 -5.77 -0.19
CA LYS A 493 -27.69 -5.58 -1.48
C LYS A 493 -26.18 -5.57 -1.38
N LEU A 494 -25.61 -4.91 -0.35
CA LEU A 494 -24.15 -4.80 -0.14
C LEU A 494 -23.59 -5.94 0.70
N TYR A 495 -24.37 -6.50 1.61
CA TYR A 495 -23.90 -7.44 2.62
C TYR A 495 -24.59 -8.80 2.56
N GLY A 496 -25.46 -9.06 1.60
CA GLY A 496 -26.38 -10.21 1.54
C GLY A 496 -25.81 -11.59 1.85
N GLN A 497 -24.50 -11.77 1.77
CA GLN A 497 -23.76 -12.95 2.24
C GLN A 497 -22.44 -12.59 2.95
N SER A 498 -21.92 -11.37 2.83
CA SER A 498 -20.70 -10.92 3.52
C SER A 498 -20.92 -10.63 5.02
N LEU A 499 -22.17 -10.58 5.47
CA LEU A 499 -22.53 -10.54 6.89
C LEU A 499 -21.99 -11.74 7.67
N SER A 500 -21.89 -12.89 7.02
CA SER A 500 -21.23 -14.06 7.59
C SER A 500 -19.73 -13.85 7.77
N ALA A 501 -19.09 -13.02 6.92
CA ALA A 501 -17.67 -12.71 7.04
C ALA A 501 -17.38 -11.76 8.21
N VAL A 502 -18.21 -10.73 8.45
CA VAL A 502 -18.10 -9.89 9.66
C VAL A 502 -18.30 -10.68 10.94
N THR A 503 -19.28 -11.60 10.93
CA THR A 503 -19.52 -12.53 12.07
C THR A 503 -18.36 -13.52 12.24
N ALA A 504 -17.75 -13.98 11.16
CA ALA A 504 -16.56 -14.81 11.19
C ALA A 504 -15.34 -14.03 11.71
N GLY A 505 -15.16 -12.78 11.30
CA GLY A 505 -14.14 -11.88 11.83
C GLY A 505 -14.28 -11.65 13.34
N MET A 506 -15.51 -11.46 13.83
CA MET A 506 -15.79 -11.38 15.28
C MET A 506 -15.51 -12.69 16.02
N LYS A 507 -15.90 -13.84 15.46
CA LYS A 507 -15.56 -15.16 16.05
C LYS A 507 -14.05 -15.37 16.12
N ASN A 508 -13.31 -14.84 15.19
CA ASN A 508 -11.86 -14.97 15.14
C ASN A 508 -11.15 -14.13 16.21
N LEU A 509 -11.66 -12.94 16.54
CA LEU A 509 -11.22 -12.16 17.70
C LEU A 509 -11.52 -12.89 19.02
N LEU A 510 -12.68 -13.54 19.12
CA LEU A 510 -13.12 -14.29 20.31
C LEU A 510 -12.39 -15.61 20.50
N SER A 511 -11.77 -16.20 19.48
CA SER A 511 -11.11 -17.51 19.56
C SER A 511 -9.74 -17.50 20.23
N GLY A 512 -9.25 -16.35 20.72
CA GLY A 512 -7.94 -16.24 21.39
C GLY A 512 -6.75 -16.60 20.49
N ALA A 513 -6.96 -16.71 19.17
CA ALA A 513 -5.93 -17.09 18.24
C ALA A 513 -4.93 -15.94 18.08
N ARG A 514 -3.67 -16.22 18.34
CA ARG A 514 -2.51 -15.30 18.22
C ARG A 514 -2.25 -14.83 16.78
N GLN A 515 -2.99 -15.34 15.80
CA GLN A 515 -2.83 -15.12 14.37
C GLN A 515 -4.06 -14.44 13.79
N LEU A 516 -3.85 -13.39 12.95
CA LEU A 516 -4.95 -12.71 12.25
C LEU A 516 -5.79 -13.69 11.44
N ALA A 517 -7.10 -13.45 11.38
CA ALA A 517 -8.02 -14.25 10.56
C ALA A 517 -7.61 -14.27 9.09
N LEU A 518 -7.21 -13.11 8.56
CA LEU A 518 -6.65 -12.99 7.21
C LEU A 518 -5.52 -14.00 6.97
N THR A 519 -4.55 -14.04 7.88
CA THR A 519 -3.37 -14.89 7.74
C THR A 519 -3.74 -16.38 7.79
N ARG A 520 -4.64 -16.78 8.69
CA ARG A 520 -5.13 -18.16 8.82
C ARG A 520 -5.87 -18.62 7.56
N ILE A 521 -6.75 -17.78 7.02
CA ILE A 521 -7.48 -18.08 5.78
C ILE A 521 -6.53 -18.19 4.59
N VAL A 522 -5.58 -17.28 4.45
CA VAL A 522 -4.57 -17.33 3.38
C VAL A 522 -3.73 -18.61 3.49
N GLU A 523 -3.32 -19.00 4.69
CA GLU A 523 -2.59 -20.24 4.93
C GLU A 523 -3.40 -21.46 4.45
N ALA A 524 -4.67 -21.55 4.83
CA ALA A 524 -5.57 -22.65 4.43
C ALA A 524 -5.80 -22.67 2.90
N LEU A 525 -6.03 -21.52 2.27
CA LEU A 525 -6.20 -21.39 0.82
C LEU A 525 -4.93 -21.80 0.05
N MET A 526 -3.75 -21.42 0.55
CA MET A 526 -2.48 -21.78 -0.08
C MET A 526 -2.12 -23.25 0.11
N GLU A 527 -2.50 -23.87 1.21
CA GLU A 527 -2.27 -25.29 1.44
C GLU A 527 -3.17 -26.18 0.59
N GLY A 528 -4.38 -25.70 0.27
CA GLY A 528 -5.36 -26.45 -0.52
C GLY A 528 -5.91 -27.72 0.15
N LYS A 529 -5.74 -27.84 1.47
CA LYS A 529 -6.32 -28.92 2.25
C LYS A 529 -7.80 -28.62 2.56
N PRO A 530 -8.65 -29.65 2.71
CA PRO A 530 -10.03 -29.46 3.18
C PRO A 530 -10.05 -28.68 4.49
N ASN A 531 -10.76 -27.56 4.49
CA ASN A 531 -10.91 -26.71 5.68
C ASN A 531 -12.28 -26.03 5.63
N PRO A 532 -13.16 -26.25 6.62
CA PRO A 532 -14.50 -25.69 6.64
C PRO A 532 -14.55 -24.16 6.49
N GLU A 533 -13.52 -23.44 6.93
CA GLU A 533 -13.46 -21.97 6.82
C GLU A 533 -13.30 -21.49 5.38
N VAL A 534 -12.69 -22.28 4.50
CA VAL A 534 -12.37 -21.90 3.12
C VAL A 534 -13.07 -22.73 2.05
N ASP A 535 -13.77 -23.80 2.45
CA ASP A 535 -14.48 -24.69 1.50
C ASP A 535 -15.62 -23.95 0.77
N SER A 536 -16.20 -22.93 1.40
CA SER A 536 -17.22 -22.06 0.83
C SER A 536 -16.67 -20.95 -0.09
N TYR A 537 -15.34 -20.76 -0.14
CA TYR A 537 -14.73 -19.73 -0.98
C TYR A 537 -14.88 -20.09 -2.46
N LEU A 538 -15.34 -19.12 -3.23
CA LEU A 538 -15.47 -19.23 -4.68
C LEU A 538 -14.10 -19.40 -5.34
N LEU A 539 -14.10 -20.11 -6.45
CA LEU A 539 -12.91 -20.32 -7.28
C LEU A 539 -13.18 -19.86 -8.69
N TYR A 540 -12.36 -18.95 -9.19
CA TYR A 540 -12.32 -18.55 -10.59
C TYR A 540 -10.97 -18.96 -11.18
N ASP A 541 -11.03 -19.69 -12.30
CA ASP A 541 -9.83 -20.05 -13.08
C ASP A 541 -9.97 -19.51 -14.50
N PRO A 542 -9.30 -18.37 -14.83
CA PRO A 542 -9.41 -17.77 -16.15
C PRO A 542 -8.93 -18.67 -17.30
N ARG A 543 -8.11 -19.68 -17.03
CA ARG A 543 -7.62 -20.64 -18.04
C ARG A 543 -8.51 -21.86 -18.20
N ALA A 544 -9.40 -22.13 -17.23
CA ALA A 544 -10.32 -23.23 -17.32
C ALA A 544 -11.58 -22.85 -18.13
N PRO A 545 -12.19 -23.80 -18.89
CA PRO A 545 -13.45 -23.54 -19.56
C PRO A 545 -14.57 -23.26 -18.55
N LYS A 546 -15.51 -22.36 -18.89
CA LYS A 546 -16.65 -22.00 -18.01
C LYS A 546 -17.60 -23.17 -17.72
N SER A 547 -17.63 -24.19 -18.57
CA SER A 547 -18.49 -25.37 -18.48
C SER A 547 -17.66 -26.63 -18.26
N GLY A 548 -16.95 -26.77 -17.18
CA GLY A 548 -16.06 -27.91 -17.09
C GLY A 548 -15.99 -28.56 -15.70
N THR A 549 -16.24 -29.85 -15.69
CA THR A 549 -15.79 -30.84 -14.72
C THR A 549 -14.25 -30.99 -14.68
N GLY A 550 -13.49 -29.93 -15.04
CA GLY A 550 -12.04 -29.95 -14.97
C GLY A 550 -11.57 -30.01 -13.53
N ALA A 551 -10.53 -30.80 -13.26
CA ALA A 551 -9.92 -30.91 -11.95
C ALA A 551 -9.61 -29.50 -11.41
N GLN A 552 -10.34 -29.07 -10.37
CA GLN A 552 -10.15 -27.78 -9.74
C GLN A 552 -8.76 -27.74 -9.11
N LEU A 553 -7.96 -26.73 -9.49
CA LEU A 553 -6.64 -26.54 -8.94
C LEU A 553 -6.77 -26.05 -7.49
N LYS A 554 -6.74 -26.98 -6.54
CA LYS A 554 -6.94 -26.68 -5.11
C LYS A 554 -5.66 -26.38 -4.34
N GLY A 555 -4.48 -26.48 -4.94
CA GLY A 555 -3.18 -26.27 -4.31
C GLY A 555 -2.37 -27.57 -4.16
N PRO A 556 -1.26 -27.59 -3.43
CA PRO A 556 -0.69 -26.46 -2.68
C PRO A 556 -0.05 -25.38 -3.58
N PHE A 557 -0.18 -24.12 -3.16
CA PHE A 557 0.41 -22.99 -3.84
C PHE A 557 1.68 -22.52 -3.13
N LYS A 558 2.75 -22.24 -3.89
CA LYS A 558 4.00 -21.68 -3.37
C LYS A 558 3.99 -20.15 -3.38
N GLU A 559 3.26 -19.56 -4.33
CA GLU A 559 3.17 -18.12 -4.54
C GLU A 559 1.73 -17.66 -4.34
N GLY A 560 1.53 -16.60 -3.57
CA GLY A 560 0.24 -16.01 -3.29
C GLY A 560 0.25 -14.50 -3.43
N ILE A 561 -0.84 -13.96 -3.97
CA ILE A 561 -1.14 -12.54 -3.97
C ILE A 561 -2.38 -12.37 -3.09
N VAL A 562 -2.27 -11.59 -2.04
CA VAL A 562 -3.37 -11.27 -1.12
C VAL A 562 -3.76 -9.83 -1.35
N PHE A 563 -5.03 -9.56 -1.63
CA PHE A 563 -5.48 -8.21 -1.92
C PHE A 563 -6.68 -7.81 -1.06
N MET A 564 -6.55 -6.66 -0.38
CA MET A 564 -7.57 -6.08 0.51
C MET A 564 -8.27 -4.90 -0.18
N ILE A 565 -9.57 -5.04 -0.40
CA ILE A 565 -10.44 -3.98 -0.93
C ILE A 565 -10.97 -3.13 0.22
N GLY A 566 -10.87 -1.81 0.11
CA GLY A 566 -11.35 -0.88 1.15
C GLY A 566 -10.31 -0.51 2.19
N GLY A 567 -9.02 -0.66 1.86
CA GLY A 567 -7.91 -0.24 2.69
C GLY A 567 -7.26 -1.36 3.49
N GLY A 568 -5.94 -1.47 3.39
CA GLY A 568 -5.09 -2.39 4.14
C GLY A 568 -4.12 -1.66 5.04
N ASN A 569 -3.33 -2.39 5.83
CA ASN A 569 -2.39 -1.81 6.77
C ASN A 569 -1.12 -2.64 6.95
N TYR A 570 -0.16 -2.09 7.71
CA TYR A 570 1.12 -2.76 7.97
C TYR A 570 1.02 -3.91 8.97
N ILE A 571 -0.03 -4.01 9.78
CA ILE A 571 -0.27 -5.12 10.71
C ILE A 571 -0.55 -6.39 9.90
N GLU A 572 -1.43 -6.30 8.92
CA GLU A 572 -1.74 -7.40 7.99
C GLU A 572 -0.53 -7.79 7.15
N TYR A 573 0.18 -6.80 6.61
CA TYR A 573 1.40 -7.04 5.84
C TYR A 573 2.44 -7.81 6.65
N ARG A 574 2.74 -7.38 7.89
CA ARG A 574 3.66 -8.08 8.79
C ARG A 574 3.24 -9.53 9.03
N SER A 575 1.96 -9.75 9.37
CA SER A 575 1.46 -11.09 9.67
C SER A 575 1.57 -12.05 8.48
N LEU A 576 1.35 -11.55 7.26
CA LEU A 576 1.54 -12.33 6.02
C LEU A 576 3.01 -12.62 5.73
N MET A 577 3.93 -11.68 6.02
CA MET A 577 5.37 -11.92 5.87
C MET A 577 5.87 -12.95 6.89
N GLU A 578 5.40 -12.90 8.14
CA GLU A 578 5.67 -13.92 9.15
C GLU A 578 5.16 -15.30 8.72
N LEU A 579 3.96 -15.39 8.11
CA LEU A 579 3.44 -16.62 7.53
C LEU A 579 4.37 -17.15 6.42
N ALA A 580 4.80 -16.28 5.51
CA ALA A 580 5.67 -16.66 4.41
C ALA A 580 6.98 -17.28 4.91
N HIS A 581 7.61 -16.66 5.93
CA HIS A 581 8.88 -17.11 6.49
C HIS A 581 8.77 -18.41 7.31
N ARG A 582 7.70 -18.58 8.10
CA ARG A 582 7.51 -19.79 8.93
C ARG A 582 7.05 -21.02 8.15
N SER A 583 6.51 -20.84 6.95
CA SER A 583 6.00 -21.94 6.12
C SER A 583 7.13 -22.85 5.64
N GLN A 584 6.88 -24.16 5.60
CA GLN A 584 7.81 -25.17 5.07
C GLN A 584 7.11 -26.00 3.99
N PRO A 585 7.55 -25.91 2.71
CA PRO A 585 8.59 -25.02 2.19
C PRO A 585 8.18 -23.53 2.27
N THR A 586 9.16 -22.62 2.31
CA THR A 586 8.94 -21.18 2.33
C THR A 586 8.00 -20.76 1.21
N LYS A 587 6.97 -19.98 1.57
CA LYS A 587 6.00 -19.42 0.62
C LYS A 587 6.42 -18.01 0.23
N HIS A 588 6.04 -17.60 -0.95
CA HIS A 588 6.20 -16.21 -1.40
C HIS A 588 4.83 -15.54 -1.42
N ILE A 589 4.60 -14.57 -0.55
CA ILE A 589 3.32 -13.88 -0.40
C ILE A 589 3.53 -12.41 -0.69
N MET A 590 2.73 -11.88 -1.61
CA MET A 590 2.65 -10.46 -1.92
C MET A 590 1.34 -9.90 -1.35
N TYR A 591 1.40 -8.75 -0.69
CA TYR A 591 0.24 -8.06 -0.16
C TYR A 591 -0.06 -6.80 -0.96
N GLY A 592 -1.30 -6.65 -1.37
CA GLY A 592 -1.81 -5.49 -2.09
C GLY A 592 -3.10 -4.96 -1.47
N THR A 593 -3.38 -3.69 -1.70
CA THR A 593 -4.60 -3.05 -1.22
C THR A 593 -5.01 -1.89 -2.12
N THR A 594 -6.25 -1.44 -1.99
CA THR A 594 -6.70 -0.21 -2.66
C THR A 594 -5.95 1.02 -2.15
N GLU A 595 -5.72 1.12 -0.84
CA GLU A 595 -4.91 2.14 -0.17
C GLU A 595 -4.33 1.61 1.14
N ILE A 596 -3.19 2.14 1.59
CA ILE A 596 -2.63 1.85 2.91
C ILE A 596 -3.20 2.87 3.89
N LEU A 597 -3.87 2.38 4.94
CA LEU A 597 -4.53 3.20 5.97
C LEU A 597 -3.85 3.01 7.33
N ASN A 598 -3.73 4.10 8.07
CA ASN A 598 -3.54 4.04 9.51
C ASN A 598 -4.89 4.07 10.24
N GLY A 599 -4.88 3.84 11.56
CA GLY A 599 -6.11 3.77 12.33
C GLY A 599 -6.91 5.09 12.36
N VAL A 600 -6.22 6.23 12.31
CA VAL A 600 -6.85 7.56 12.27
C VAL A 600 -7.59 7.78 10.96
N ASP A 601 -6.94 7.46 9.83
CA ASP A 601 -7.57 7.59 8.51
C ASP A 601 -8.81 6.67 8.39
N PHE A 602 -8.73 5.45 8.93
CA PHE A 602 -9.88 4.53 8.89
C PHE A 602 -11.03 4.99 9.79
N VAL A 603 -10.75 5.50 11.00
CA VAL A 603 -11.78 6.12 11.86
C VAL A 603 -12.51 7.26 11.13
N ARG A 604 -11.76 8.12 10.42
CA ARG A 604 -12.37 9.20 9.64
C ARG A 604 -13.30 8.68 8.55
N GLN A 605 -12.94 7.60 7.87
CA GLN A 605 -13.83 6.96 6.89
C GLN A 605 -15.11 6.44 7.54
N LEU A 606 -15.02 5.82 8.73
CA LEU A 606 -16.19 5.39 9.50
C LEU A 606 -17.05 6.56 9.98
N GLN A 607 -16.44 7.70 10.38
CA GLN A 607 -17.15 8.93 10.75
C GLN A 607 -17.96 9.49 9.58
N VAL A 608 -17.35 9.55 8.38
CA VAL A 608 -18.05 9.99 7.16
C VAL A 608 -19.28 9.13 6.89
N LEU A 609 -19.17 7.81 7.02
CA LEU A 609 -20.31 6.90 6.85
C LEU A 609 -21.37 7.09 7.92
N GLY A 610 -20.98 7.29 9.18
CA GLY A 610 -21.91 7.62 10.26
C GLY A 610 -22.68 8.91 10.00
N GLN A 611 -22.00 9.95 9.54
CA GLN A 611 -22.63 11.24 9.18
C GLN A 611 -23.61 11.08 8.00
N LYS A 612 -23.22 10.34 6.93
CA LYS A 612 -24.10 10.04 5.79
C LYS A 612 -25.36 9.26 6.20
N MET A 613 -25.29 8.48 7.24
CA MET A 613 -26.42 7.75 7.81
C MET A 613 -27.22 8.59 8.84
N GLY A 614 -26.87 9.83 9.07
CA GLY A 614 -27.55 10.71 10.04
C GLY A 614 -27.35 10.29 11.51
N LEU A 615 -26.24 9.60 11.82
CA LEU A 615 -25.98 9.08 13.17
C LEU A 615 -25.20 10.06 14.07
N GLY A 616 -24.88 11.27 13.59
CA GLY A 616 -24.21 12.31 14.37
C GLY A 616 -25.13 12.97 15.38
N SER A 617 -24.59 13.42 16.51
CA SER A 617 -25.29 14.34 17.42
C SER A 617 -25.62 15.63 16.66
N SER A 618 -26.88 15.86 16.43
CA SER A 618 -27.43 17.14 15.95
C SER A 618 -27.15 18.23 16.99
N SER A 619 -25.96 18.80 16.97
CA SER A 619 -25.64 20.07 17.64
C SER A 619 -25.50 21.18 16.61
N ILE A 620 -26.50 21.33 15.73
CA ILE A 620 -26.77 22.59 15.07
C ILE A 620 -28.25 22.87 15.35
N ASN A 621 -28.49 23.64 16.40
CA ASN A 621 -29.73 24.38 16.54
C ASN A 621 -29.81 25.34 15.34
N PRO A 622 -30.81 25.25 14.47
CA PRO A 622 -31.10 26.29 13.52
C PRO A 622 -32.00 27.30 14.22
N SER A 623 -31.42 28.17 15.02
CA SER A 623 -32.11 29.38 15.50
C SER A 623 -31.07 30.35 16.07
N GLN A 624 -30.49 31.16 15.19
CA GLN A 624 -30.50 32.64 15.31
C GLN A 624 -29.88 33.25 14.04
#